data_a576606ccd087b4d316ee0d631ac8d7e
#
_entry.id   a576606ccd087b4d316ee0d631ac8d7e
#
_cell.length_a   1.000
_cell.length_b   1.000
_cell.length_c   1.000
_cell.angle_alpha   90.00
_cell.angle_beta   90.00
_cell.angle_gamma   90.00
#
_symmetry.space_group_name_H-M   'P 1'
#
loop_
_entity.id
_entity.type
_entity.pdbx_description
1 polymer ?
#
loop_
_entity_poly.entity_id
_entity_poly.type
_entity_poly.pdbx_seq_one_letter_code
_entity_poly.pdbx_strand_id
1 'polypeptide(L)'
;MEDLEYFICRDDLYTSYFKGIFEPFYSVREELRSVLQRLTTIRNKIAHGNAVSVHEAEQALCYSNDIINCCKMYYVSIGKDREYNVPIFTRIKDSLGNDHPRARLEEYPWEEYFYGGPRYDGGIGDRPKPIFHSGESYKVWVEVDGSFNENTYTVSWKYECGEYKINGQGNCVEISFTDDMVSYPLYIQFSLKTTNSWHRMAAKDCDDILKMNYECILPPVSSY
;
A
#
# COMPACT_ATOMS: atom_id res chain seq x y z
N MET A 1 21.10 -0.60 8.78
CA MET A 1 21.53 -0.59 7.35
C MET A 1 22.99 -0.98 7.17
N GLU A 2 23.87 -0.65 8.08
CA GLU A 2 25.27 -1.09 8.04
C GLU A 2 25.41 -2.61 8.05
N ASP A 3 24.61 -3.29 8.88
CA ASP A 3 24.56 -4.75 8.87
C ASP A 3 24.09 -5.33 7.53
N LEU A 4 23.16 -4.64 6.83
CA LEU A 4 22.62 -5.09 5.55
C LEU A 4 23.70 -5.05 4.46
N GLU A 5 24.47 -3.94 4.36
CA GLU A 5 25.61 -3.83 3.44
C GLU A 5 26.65 -4.93 3.72
N TYR A 6 26.99 -5.13 4.99
CA TYR A 6 27.93 -6.19 5.39
C TYR A 6 27.44 -7.58 4.96
N PHE A 7 26.17 -7.91 5.19
CA PHE A 7 25.61 -9.21 4.80
C PHE A 7 25.56 -9.39 3.29
N ILE A 8 25.03 -8.42 2.55
CA ILE A 8 24.88 -8.51 1.09
C ILE A 8 26.26 -8.61 0.42
N CYS A 9 27.23 -7.82 0.88
CA CYS A 9 28.55 -7.72 0.26
C CYS A 9 29.62 -8.65 0.90
N ARG A 10 29.25 -9.54 1.80
CA ARG A 10 30.15 -10.59 2.28
C ARG A 10 30.41 -11.60 1.16
N ASP A 11 31.65 -11.96 0.91
CA ASP A 11 32.08 -12.68 -0.30
C ASP A 11 31.32 -14.00 -0.52
N ASP A 12 31.21 -14.81 0.52
CA ASP A 12 30.50 -16.09 0.51
C ASP A 12 28.98 -15.92 0.24
N LEU A 13 28.35 -14.93 0.88
CA LEU A 13 26.92 -14.67 0.72
C LEU A 13 26.63 -13.99 -0.61
N TYR A 14 27.45 -13.02 -1.02
CA TYR A 14 27.29 -12.38 -2.32
C TYR A 14 27.32 -13.40 -3.45
N THR A 15 28.38 -14.23 -3.48
CA THR A 15 28.56 -15.23 -4.53
C THR A 15 27.43 -16.27 -4.55
N SER A 16 26.95 -16.68 -3.36
CA SER A 16 25.97 -17.76 -3.26
C SER A 16 24.52 -17.31 -3.47
N TYR A 17 24.18 -16.07 -3.08
CA TYR A 17 22.78 -15.63 -2.99
C TYR A 17 22.47 -14.32 -3.71
N PHE A 18 23.40 -13.37 -3.73
CA PHE A 18 23.11 -12.00 -4.16
C PHE A 18 23.65 -11.66 -5.56
N LYS A 19 24.65 -12.37 -6.03
CA LYS A 19 25.27 -12.11 -7.33
C LYS A 19 24.23 -12.10 -8.46
N GLY A 20 23.39 -13.12 -8.54
CA GLY A 20 22.37 -13.22 -9.60
C GLY A 20 21.30 -12.10 -9.54
N ILE A 21 21.14 -11.44 -8.39
CA ILE A 21 20.21 -10.32 -8.22
C ILE A 21 20.84 -9.02 -8.75
N PHE A 22 22.09 -8.77 -8.41
CA PHE A 22 22.71 -7.45 -8.59
C PHE A 22 23.64 -7.34 -9.80
N GLU A 23 24.20 -8.45 -10.30
CA GLU A 23 25.12 -8.48 -11.45
C GLU A 23 24.59 -7.79 -12.73
N PRO A 24 23.27 -7.79 -13.03
CA PRO A 24 22.75 -7.06 -14.18
C PRO A 24 22.94 -5.53 -14.13
N PHE A 25 23.08 -4.94 -12.93
CA PHE A 25 23.26 -3.50 -12.71
C PHE A 25 24.63 -3.11 -12.21
N TYR A 26 25.29 -4.00 -11.44
CA TYR A 26 26.57 -3.75 -10.81
C TYR A 26 27.57 -4.80 -11.28
N SER A 27 28.53 -4.38 -12.09
CA SER A 27 29.52 -5.28 -12.72
C SER A 27 30.36 -6.02 -11.69
N VAL A 28 30.57 -5.39 -10.53
CA VAL A 28 31.38 -5.95 -9.43
C VAL A 28 30.71 -5.64 -8.08
N ARG A 29 30.95 -6.54 -7.12
CA ARG A 29 30.43 -6.41 -5.75
C ARG A 29 30.81 -5.08 -5.06
N GLU A 30 31.99 -4.57 -5.33
CA GLU A 30 32.54 -3.34 -4.75
C GLU A 30 31.75 -2.10 -5.18
N GLU A 31 31.22 -2.12 -6.39
CA GLU A 31 30.33 -1.08 -6.91
C GLU A 31 29.00 -1.06 -6.11
N LEU A 32 28.36 -2.20 -5.95
CA LEU A 32 27.17 -2.33 -5.10
C LEU A 32 27.45 -1.89 -3.66
N ARG A 33 28.58 -2.29 -3.09
CA ARG A 33 29.00 -1.88 -1.74
C ARG A 33 29.07 -0.36 -1.63
N SER A 34 29.69 0.31 -2.60
CA SER A 34 29.82 1.77 -2.61
C SER A 34 28.44 2.46 -2.64
N VAL A 35 27.51 1.92 -3.42
CA VAL A 35 26.12 2.42 -3.49
C VAL A 35 25.39 2.25 -2.16
N LEU A 36 25.47 1.07 -1.54
CA LEU A 36 24.84 0.81 -0.24
C LEU A 36 25.42 1.68 0.88
N GLN A 37 26.74 1.90 0.90
CA GLN A 37 27.38 2.81 1.85
C GLN A 37 26.94 4.26 1.65
N ARG A 38 26.77 4.69 0.39
CA ARG A 38 26.27 6.03 0.10
C ARG A 38 24.82 6.22 0.58
N LEU A 39 23.95 5.25 0.31
CA LEU A 39 22.58 5.24 0.81
C LEU A 39 22.53 5.26 2.34
N THR A 40 23.38 4.48 3.00
CA THR A 40 23.50 4.46 4.47
C THR A 40 23.89 5.83 5.01
N THR A 41 24.85 6.49 4.37
CA THR A 41 25.30 7.84 4.75
C THR A 41 24.15 8.86 4.66
N ILE A 42 23.40 8.86 3.54
CA ILE A 42 22.28 9.80 3.34
C ILE A 42 21.15 9.51 4.34
N ARG A 43 20.80 8.23 4.51
CA ARG A 43 19.79 7.80 5.48
C ARG A 43 20.13 8.22 6.91
N ASN A 44 21.40 8.08 7.30
CA ASN A 44 21.85 8.49 8.64
C ASN A 44 21.75 10.00 8.83
N LYS A 45 22.06 10.80 7.82
CA LYS A 45 21.80 12.24 7.86
C LYS A 45 20.33 12.55 8.13
N ILE A 46 19.41 11.95 7.40
CA ILE A 46 17.97 12.11 7.58
C ILE A 46 17.53 11.68 8.98
N ALA A 47 17.97 10.50 9.42
CA ALA A 47 17.60 9.95 10.72
C ALA A 47 18.03 10.81 11.92
N HIS A 48 19.13 11.55 11.77
CA HIS A 48 19.65 12.44 12.81
C HIS A 48 19.23 13.92 12.60
N GLY A 49 18.28 14.21 11.68
CA GLY A 49 17.80 15.55 11.43
C GLY A 49 18.82 16.48 10.77
N ASN A 50 19.88 15.93 10.17
CA ASN A 50 20.88 16.71 9.45
C ASN A 50 20.38 17.11 8.06
N ALA A 51 20.85 18.24 7.55
CA ALA A 51 20.51 18.72 6.21
C ALA A 51 21.02 17.72 5.15
N VAL A 52 20.15 17.44 4.19
CA VAL A 52 20.45 16.65 2.99
C VAL A 52 20.37 17.59 1.80
N SER A 53 21.39 17.61 0.96
CA SER A 53 21.40 18.42 -0.27
C SER A 53 20.44 17.81 -1.31
N VAL A 54 19.98 18.63 -2.26
CA VAL A 54 19.18 18.17 -3.40
C VAL A 54 19.89 17.03 -4.14
N HIS A 55 21.18 17.17 -4.38
CA HIS A 55 22.01 16.16 -5.04
C HIS A 55 22.04 14.82 -4.28
N GLU A 56 22.16 14.85 -2.94
CA GLU A 56 22.10 13.62 -2.12
C GLU A 56 20.70 12.99 -2.16
N ALA A 57 19.64 13.78 -2.17
CA ALA A 57 18.28 13.28 -2.31
C ALA A 57 18.07 12.60 -3.67
N GLU A 58 18.53 13.22 -4.76
CA GLU A 58 18.48 12.64 -6.11
C GLU A 58 19.30 11.33 -6.19
N GLN A 59 20.49 11.29 -5.61
CA GLN A 59 21.30 10.08 -5.54
C GLN A 59 20.58 8.96 -4.78
N ALA A 60 19.95 9.29 -3.65
CA ALA A 60 19.21 8.30 -2.88
C ALA A 60 18.04 7.71 -3.68
N LEU A 61 17.30 8.54 -4.42
CA LEU A 61 16.21 8.09 -5.30
C LEU A 61 16.74 7.20 -6.42
N CYS A 62 17.77 7.62 -7.14
CA CYS A 62 18.35 6.84 -8.24
C CYS A 62 18.85 5.48 -7.76
N TYR A 63 19.69 5.44 -6.73
CA TYR A 63 20.24 4.19 -6.22
C TYR A 63 19.16 3.26 -5.63
N SER A 64 18.14 3.81 -4.97
CA SER A 64 17.03 3.01 -4.47
C SER A 64 16.24 2.39 -5.62
N ASN A 65 15.99 3.13 -6.69
CA ASN A 65 15.31 2.63 -7.89
C ASN A 65 16.13 1.54 -8.59
N ASP A 66 17.45 1.68 -8.69
CA ASP A 66 18.33 0.67 -9.27
C ASP A 66 18.27 -0.64 -8.47
N ILE A 67 18.33 -0.58 -7.13
CA ILE A 67 18.18 -1.75 -6.26
C ILE A 67 16.82 -2.41 -6.42
N ILE A 68 15.73 -1.63 -6.45
CA ILE A 68 14.38 -2.14 -6.68
C ILE A 68 14.29 -2.83 -8.05
N ASN A 69 14.87 -2.25 -9.08
CA ASN A 69 14.87 -2.81 -10.43
C ASN A 69 15.68 -4.12 -10.49
N CYS A 70 16.82 -4.20 -9.82
CA CYS A 70 17.57 -5.47 -9.68
C CYS A 70 16.67 -6.57 -9.10
N CYS A 71 15.99 -6.29 -7.99
CA CYS A 71 15.09 -7.24 -7.36
C CYS A 71 13.93 -7.64 -8.27
N LYS A 72 13.29 -6.68 -8.94
CA LYS A 72 12.20 -6.95 -9.89
C LYS A 72 12.66 -7.84 -11.05
N MET A 73 13.81 -7.54 -11.66
CA MET A 73 14.37 -8.35 -12.73
C MET A 73 14.70 -9.77 -12.28
N TYR A 74 15.25 -9.92 -11.07
CA TYR A 74 15.51 -11.23 -10.50
C TYR A 74 14.21 -12.03 -10.30
N TYR A 75 13.15 -11.43 -9.76
CA TYR A 75 11.86 -12.11 -9.63
C TYR A 75 11.29 -12.57 -10.97
N VAL A 76 11.43 -11.75 -12.02
CA VAL A 76 11.06 -12.13 -13.41
C VAL A 76 11.90 -13.35 -13.85
N SER A 77 13.20 -13.33 -13.61
CA SER A 77 14.11 -14.39 -14.07
C SER A 77 13.83 -15.77 -13.44
N ILE A 78 13.30 -15.77 -12.20
CA ILE A 78 12.90 -17.01 -11.49
C ILE A 78 11.41 -17.34 -11.61
N GLY A 79 10.65 -16.61 -12.46
CA GLY A 79 9.22 -16.81 -12.71
C GLY A 79 8.31 -16.47 -11.54
N LYS A 80 8.78 -15.64 -10.61
CA LYS A 80 8.02 -15.19 -9.43
C LYS A 80 7.51 -13.75 -9.52
N ASP A 81 7.65 -13.12 -10.67
CA ASP A 81 7.14 -11.79 -10.96
C ASP A 81 5.64 -11.67 -10.69
N ARG A 82 4.90 -12.73 -10.96
CA ARG A 82 3.45 -12.79 -10.73
C ARG A 82 3.07 -12.67 -9.25
N GLU A 83 3.89 -13.18 -8.34
CA GLU A 83 3.60 -13.14 -6.90
C GLU A 83 3.89 -11.77 -6.25
N TYR A 84 4.90 -11.06 -6.74
CA TYR A 84 5.47 -9.90 -6.06
C TYR A 84 5.40 -8.61 -6.86
N ASN A 85 5.16 -8.70 -8.17
CA ASN A 85 5.08 -7.53 -9.06
C ASN A 85 3.62 -7.21 -9.42
N VAL A 86 2.79 -7.02 -8.41
CA VAL A 86 1.41 -6.58 -8.55
C VAL A 86 1.19 -5.29 -7.78
N PRO A 87 0.37 -4.37 -8.31
CA PRO A 87 0.06 -3.13 -7.61
C PRO A 87 -0.65 -3.40 -6.29
N ILE A 88 -0.44 -2.52 -5.32
CA ILE A 88 -1.12 -2.53 -4.02
C ILE A 88 -1.67 -1.14 -3.72
N PHE A 89 -2.66 -1.07 -2.85
CA PHE A 89 -3.08 0.20 -2.26
C PHE A 89 -2.00 0.69 -1.29
N THR A 90 -1.52 1.91 -1.49
CA THR A 90 -0.44 2.50 -0.70
C THR A 90 -0.93 3.52 0.31
N ARG A 91 -2.13 4.07 0.12
CA ARG A 91 -2.65 5.16 0.95
C ARG A 91 -4.17 5.22 0.90
N ILE A 92 -4.76 5.68 1.99
CA ILE A 92 -6.17 6.03 2.08
C ILE A 92 -6.30 7.47 2.60
N LYS A 93 -7.25 8.21 2.02
CA LYS A 93 -7.67 9.55 2.46
C LYS A 93 -9.17 9.61 2.56
N ASP A 94 -9.69 10.46 3.43
CA ASP A 94 -11.14 10.68 3.54
C ASP A 94 -11.52 12.15 3.71
N SER A 95 -12.82 12.42 3.59
CA SER A 95 -13.39 13.78 3.74
C SER A 95 -13.33 14.33 5.17
N LEU A 96 -12.97 13.51 6.16
CA LEU A 96 -12.78 13.94 7.54
C LEU A 96 -11.36 14.42 7.81
N GLY A 97 -10.50 14.45 6.78
CA GLY A 97 -9.11 14.88 6.86
C GLY A 97 -8.15 13.78 7.33
N ASN A 98 -8.59 12.54 7.35
CA ASN A 98 -7.69 11.42 7.59
C ASN A 98 -6.85 11.15 6.35
N ASP A 99 -5.57 10.88 6.59
CA ASP A 99 -4.58 10.61 5.55
C ASP A 99 -3.56 9.60 6.09
N HIS A 100 -3.68 8.35 5.65
CA HIS A 100 -2.93 7.24 6.20
C HIS A 100 -2.22 6.42 5.13
N PRO A 101 -0.88 6.28 5.22
CA PRO A 101 -0.16 5.31 4.41
C PRO A 101 -0.50 3.88 4.86
N ARG A 102 -0.41 2.92 3.94
CA ARG A 102 -0.66 1.49 4.19
C ARG A 102 0.08 0.95 5.43
N ALA A 103 1.31 1.39 5.64
CA ALA A 103 2.12 0.95 6.78
C ALA A 103 1.51 1.28 8.17
N ARG A 104 0.51 2.15 8.22
CA ARG A 104 -0.25 2.47 9.45
C ARG A 104 -1.59 1.73 9.53
N LEU A 105 -1.98 0.98 8.49
CA LEU A 105 -3.19 0.20 8.48
C LEU A 105 -2.92 -1.15 9.16
N GLU A 106 -3.87 -1.64 9.94
CA GLU A 106 -3.78 -2.98 10.49
C GLU A 106 -3.90 -4.02 9.37
N GLU A 107 -2.89 -4.87 9.23
CA GLU A 107 -2.95 -6.02 8.34
C GLU A 107 -3.34 -7.26 9.16
N TYR A 108 -4.52 -7.79 8.89
CA TYR A 108 -4.93 -9.06 9.49
C TYR A 108 -4.23 -10.22 8.77
N PRO A 109 -3.62 -11.17 9.51
CA PRO A 109 -3.00 -12.35 8.92
C PRO A 109 -4.03 -13.17 8.15
N TRP A 110 -3.57 -13.76 7.04
CA TRP A 110 -4.39 -14.54 6.10
C TRP A 110 -5.07 -15.76 6.72
N GLU A 111 -4.55 -16.28 7.84
CA GLU A 111 -4.95 -17.54 8.44
C GLU A 111 -6.21 -17.46 9.32
N GLU A 112 -6.53 -16.28 9.87
CA GLU A 112 -7.66 -16.17 10.82
C GLU A 112 -9.01 -15.83 10.19
N TYR A 113 -9.04 -15.23 9.00
CA TYR A 113 -10.30 -14.90 8.34
C TYR A 113 -10.18 -15.04 6.83
N PHE A 114 -11.15 -15.68 6.21
CA PHE A 114 -11.38 -15.80 4.75
C PHE A 114 -11.33 -14.45 3.98
N TYR A 115 -10.94 -13.35 4.62
CA TYR A 115 -11.04 -11.99 4.17
C TYR A 115 -9.76 -11.17 4.39
N GLY A 116 -8.59 -11.75 4.18
CA GLY A 116 -7.31 -11.04 4.30
C GLY A 116 -7.26 -9.73 3.51
N GLY A 117 -6.47 -8.79 4.00
CA GLY A 117 -6.22 -7.47 3.44
C GLY A 117 -6.22 -6.39 4.52
N PRO A 118 -5.59 -5.23 4.25
CA PRO A 118 -5.55 -4.15 5.21
C PRO A 118 -6.94 -3.64 5.53
N ARG A 119 -7.17 -3.34 6.80
CA ARG A 119 -8.42 -2.82 7.33
C ARG A 119 -8.22 -1.41 7.86
N TYR A 120 -9.18 -0.57 7.57
CA TYR A 120 -9.29 0.77 8.10
C TYR A 120 -10.69 0.95 8.70
N ASP A 121 -10.77 1.39 9.94
CA ASP A 121 -12.04 1.63 10.62
C ASP A 121 -12.23 3.09 11.07
N GLY A 122 -11.46 4.01 10.46
CA GLY A 122 -11.52 5.44 10.74
C GLY A 122 -10.79 5.86 12.02
N GLY A 123 -10.38 4.91 12.86
CA GLY A 123 -9.59 5.17 14.06
C GLY A 123 -8.18 4.61 13.90
N ILE A 124 -7.16 5.47 13.91
CA ILE A 124 -5.76 5.04 14.03
C ILE A 124 -5.16 5.71 15.25
N GLY A 125 -4.64 4.89 16.18
CA GLY A 125 -4.16 5.36 17.47
C GLY A 125 -5.31 5.79 18.38
N ASP A 126 -5.13 6.89 19.10
CA ASP A 126 -6.12 7.40 20.07
C ASP A 126 -7.27 8.21 19.44
N ARG A 127 -7.41 8.22 18.11
CA ARG A 127 -8.51 8.93 17.45
C ARG A 127 -9.79 8.11 17.56
N PRO A 128 -10.91 8.72 18.00
CA PRO A 128 -12.20 8.04 18.00
C PRO A 128 -12.62 7.70 16.57
N LYS A 129 -13.30 6.57 16.40
CA LYS A 129 -13.92 6.21 15.13
C LYS A 129 -14.93 7.28 14.71
N PRO A 130 -15.02 7.61 13.43
CA PRO A 130 -16.01 8.58 12.98
C PRO A 130 -17.42 8.05 13.22
N ILE A 131 -18.29 8.95 13.63
CA ILE A 131 -19.73 8.72 13.78
C ILE A 131 -20.40 9.45 12.63
N PHE A 132 -21.24 8.75 11.90
CA PHE A 132 -21.99 9.29 10.77
C PHE A 132 -23.47 9.44 11.10
N HIS A 133 -24.09 10.49 10.56
CA HIS A 133 -25.51 10.75 10.70
C HIS A 133 -26.21 10.75 9.34
N SER A 134 -27.49 10.36 9.33
CA SER A 134 -28.36 10.55 8.17
C SER A 134 -28.37 12.02 7.75
N GLY A 135 -28.32 12.27 6.44
CA GLY A 135 -28.19 13.61 5.85
C GLY A 135 -26.75 14.07 5.61
N GLU A 136 -25.75 13.37 6.14
CA GLU A 136 -24.34 13.65 5.88
C GLU A 136 -23.85 12.91 4.63
N SER A 137 -22.64 13.27 4.19
CA SER A 137 -21.91 12.54 3.16
C SER A 137 -20.49 12.21 3.60
N TYR A 138 -19.99 11.08 3.12
CA TYR A 138 -18.64 10.63 3.38
C TYR A 138 -17.95 10.25 2.08
N LYS A 139 -16.71 10.70 1.91
CA LYS A 139 -15.94 10.46 0.71
C LYS A 139 -14.58 9.88 1.06
N VAL A 140 -14.19 8.84 0.32
CA VAL A 140 -12.93 8.12 0.52
C VAL A 140 -12.18 8.02 -0.78
N TRP A 141 -10.86 8.23 -0.72
CA TRP A 141 -9.93 8.04 -1.83
C TRP A 141 -8.86 7.03 -1.45
N VAL A 142 -8.46 6.23 -2.41
CA VAL A 142 -7.32 5.31 -2.29
C VAL A 142 -6.26 5.65 -3.33
N GLU A 143 -5.01 5.48 -2.97
CA GLU A 143 -3.88 5.61 -3.88
C GLU A 143 -3.28 4.22 -4.11
N VAL A 144 -2.93 3.95 -5.36
CA VAL A 144 -2.25 2.72 -5.78
C VAL A 144 -0.76 3.03 -5.93
N ASP A 145 0.08 2.02 -5.83
CA ASP A 145 1.52 2.13 -6.06
C ASP A 145 1.82 2.79 -7.42
N GLY A 146 2.37 3.99 -7.38
CA GLY A 146 2.65 4.81 -8.56
C GLY A 146 3.75 4.26 -9.48
N SER A 147 4.40 3.15 -9.13
CA SER A 147 5.33 2.46 -10.02
C SER A 147 4.62 1.67 -11.13
N PHE A 148 3.30 1.47 -11.02
CA PHE A 148 2.49 0.76 -12.00
C PHE A 148 1.71 1.73 -12.87
N ASN A 149 1.62 1.42 -14.17
CA ASN A 149 0.83 2.21 -15.11
C ASN A 149 -0.67 1.98 -14.84
N GLU A 150 -1.44 3.05 -14.72
CA GLU A 150 -2.89 3.03 -14.45
C GLU A 150 -3.70 2.22 -15.47
N ASN A 151 -3.19 2.06 -16.70
CA ASN A 151 -3.84 1.24 -17.74
C ASN A 151 -3.64 -0.27 -17.54
N THR A 152 -2.82 -0.70 -16.57
CA THR A 152 -2.52 -2.12 -16.32
C THR A 152 -3.37 -2.74 -15.22
N TYR A 153 -4.20 -1.93 -14.56
CA TYR A 153 -5.07 -2.39 -13.49
C TYR A 153 -6.40 -1.62 -13.48
N THR A 154 -7.35 -2.17 -12.76
CA THR A 154 -8.64 -1.54 -12.48
C THR A 154 -8.85 -1.48 -10.96
N VAL A 155 -9.29 -0.33 -10.47
CA VAL A 155 -9.80 -0.18 -9.10
C VAL A 155 -11.32 -0.25 -9.18
N SER A 156 -11.90 -1.12 -8.38
CA SER A 156 -13.36 -1.20 -8.16
C SER A 156 -13.65 -1.03 -6.68
N TRP A 157 -14.82 -0.52 -6.40
CA TRP A 157 -15.29 -0.38 -5.02
C TRP A 157 -16.72 -0.89 -4.88
N LYS A 158 -17.06 -1.31 -3.68
CA LYS A 158 -18.42 -1.57 -3.24
C LYS A 158 -18.61 -1.05 -1.83
N TYR A 159 -19.83 -0.65 -1.51
CA TYR A 159 -20.24 -0.45 -0.13
C TYR A 159 -21.56 -1.14 0.17
N GLU A 160 -21.72 -1.53 1.42
CA GLU A 160 -22.91 -2.18 1.96
C GLU A 160 -23.32 -1.48 3.26
N CYS A 161 -24.60 -1.10 3.35
CA CYS A 161 -25.21 -0.52 4.54
C CYS A 161 -26.69 -0.96 4.58
N GLY A 162 -27.02 -1.87 5.49
CA GLY A 162 -28.33 -2.51 5.48
C GLY A 162 -28.61 -3.24 4.18
N GLU A 163 -29.69 -2.86 3.51
CA GLU A 163 -30.08 -3.42 2.21
C GLU A 163 -29.34 -2.76 1.02
N TYR A 164 -28.68 -1.63 1.25
CA TYR A 164 -27.94 -0.93 0.21
C TYR A 164 -26.66 -1.66 -0.13
N LYS A 165 -26.55 -2.09 -1.39
CA LYS A 165 -25.36 -2.73 -1.95
C LYS A 165 -25.04 -2.07 -3.27
N ILE A 166 -24.09 -1.16 -3.24
CA ILE A 166 -23.71 -0.36 -4.40
C ILE A 166 -22.26 -0.65 -4.76
N ASN A 167 -21.95 -0.70 -6.04
CA ASN A 167 -20.63 -0.91 -6.56
C ASN A 167 -20.32 0.08 -7.69
N GLY A 168 -19.04 0.29 -7.94
CA GLY A 168 -18.56 1.15 -9.00
C GLY A 168 -17.08 0.95 -9.27
N GLN A 169 -16.53 1.80 -10.10
CA GLN A 169 -15.11 1.80 -10.47
C GLN A 169 -14.47 3.14 -10.16
N GLY A 170 -13.14 3.11 -10.01
CA GLY A 170 -12.32 4.26 -9.70
C GLY A 170 -11.77 4.22 -8.28
N ASN A 171 -10.87 5.13 -8.01
CA ASN A 171 -10.13 5.22 -6.76
C ASN A 171 -10.84 6.06 -5.68
N CYS A 172 -12.10 6.42 -5.91
CA CYS A 172 -12.89 7.27 -5.03
C CYS A 172 -14.33 6.76 -4.94
N VAL A 173 -14.89 6.79 -3.75
CA VAL A 173 -16.31 6.57 -3.48
C VAL A 173 -16.87 7.71 -2.65
N GLU A 174 -18.05 8.16 -2.98
CA GLU A 174 -18.83 9.13 -2.19
C GLU A 174 -20.18 8.51 -1.81
N ILE A 175 -20.51 8.56 -0.54
CA ILE A 175 -21.69 7.93 0.05
C ILE A 175 -22.51 9.04 0.71
N SER A 176 -23.77 9.18 0.32
CA SER A 176 -24.74 10.06 1.00
C SER A 176 -25.59 9.19 1.91
N PHE A 177 -25.60 9.48 3.21
CA PHE A 177 -26.36 8.72 4.20
C PHE A 177 -27.83 9.15 4.20
N THR A 178 -28.70 8.17 4.09
CA THR A 178 -30.16 8.35 4.11
C THR A 178 -30.76 7.76 5.40
N ASP A 179 -32.01 8.11 5.71
CA ASP A 179 -32.69 7.60 6.90
C ASP A 179 -32.83 6.09 6.89
N ASP A 180 -32.90 5.47 5.73
CA ASP A 180 -32.99 4.01 5.58
C ASP A 180 -31.67 3.29 5.94
N MET A 181 -30.56 4.02 6.06
CA MET A 181 -29.27 3.50 6.50
C MET A 181 -29.08 3.56 8.01
N VAL A 182 -29.98 4.22 8.73
CA VAL A 182 -29.90 4.37 10.19
C VAL A 182 -29.92 3.00 10.87
N SER A 183 -29.09 2.83 11.88
CA SER A 183 -28.88 1.60 12.67
C SER A 183 -28.15 0.47 11.93
N TYR A 184 -27.73 0.65 10.69
CA TYR A 184 -26.93 -0.34 9.98
C TYR A 184 -25.45 0.03 9.95
N PRO A 185 -24.53 -0.95 10.07
CA PRO A 185 -23.11 -0.72 9.89
C PRO A 185 -22.78 -0.44 8.43
N LEU A 186 -21.76 0.40 8.21
CA LEU A 186 -21.25 0.69 6.87
C LEU A 186 -19.98 -0.11 6.61
N TYR A 187 -19.99 -0.87 5.52
CA TYR A 187 -18.84 -1.61 5.00
C TYR A 187 -18.44 -1.04 3.63
N ILE A 188 -17.19 -0.65 3.47
CA ILE A 188 -16.65 -0.22 2.19
C ILE A 188 -15.49 -1.14 1.84
N GLN A 189 -15.41 -1.56 0.59
CA GLN A 189 -14.31 -2.35 0.07
C GLN A 189 -13.83 -1.77 -1.25
N PHE A 190 -12.54 -1.52 -1.34
CA PHE A 190 -11.84 -1.33 -2.61
C PHE A 190 -11.14 -2.62 -3.00
N SER A 191 -11.16 -2.93 -4.29
CA SER A 191 -10.47 -4.10 -4.87
C SER A 191 -9.65 -3.63 -6.05
N LEU A 192 -8.42 -4.10 -6.12
CA LEU A 192 -7.46 -3.80 -7.18
C LEU A 192 -7.24 -5.06 -8.00
N LYS A 193 -7.40 -4.96 -9.32
CA LYS A 193 -7.26 -6.09 -10.23
C LYS A 193 -6.42 -5.69 -11.43
N THR A 194 -5.32 -6.42 -11.66
CA THR A 194 -4.53 -6.28 -12.88
C THR A 194 -5.20 -6.98 -14.07
N THR A 195 -4.69 -6.69 -15.27
CA THR A 195 -5.12 -7.37 -16.51
C THR A 195 -4.53 -8.78 -16.66
N ASN A 196 -3.73 -9.24 -15.69
CA ASN A 196 -3.12 -10.56 -15.70
C ASN A 196 -4.18 -11.66 -15.54
N SER A 197 -3.86 -12.87 -16.04
CA SER A 197 -4.69 -14.07 -15.83
C SER A 197 -4.55 -14.69 -14.43
N TRP A 198 -3.58 -14.25 -13.66
CA TRP A 198 -3.30 -14.68 -12.29
C TRP A 198 -3.35 -13.47 -11.36
N HIS A 199 -3.94 -13.66 -10.19
CA HIS A 199 -4.05 -12.62 -9.18
C HIS A 199 -3.49 -13.10 -7.85
N ARG A 200 -2.86 -12.18 -7.09
CA ARG A 200 -2.26 -12.48 -5.79
C ARG A 200 -3.29 -13.06 -4.81
N MET A 201 -4.52 -12.55 -4.86
CA MET A 201 -5.64 -13.02 -4.05
C MET A 201 -6.58 -13.89 -4.91
N ALA A 202 -6.09 -15.02 -5.39
CA ALA A 202 -6.81 -15.88 -6.35
C ALA A 202 -8.25 -16.21 -5.93
N ALA A 203 -8.51 -16.49 -4.65
CA ALA A 203 -9.85 -16.77 -4.13
C ALA A 203 -10.82 -15.58 -4.23
N LYS A 204 -10.33 -14.36 -4.46
CA LYS A 204 -11.09 -13.11 -4.59
C LYS A 204 -11.01 -12.53 -6.00
N ASP A 205 -10.27 -13.16 -6.90
CA ASP A 205 -10.04 -12.70 -8.27
C ASP A 205 -9.54 -11.24 -8.33
N CYS A 206 -8.61 -10.88 -7.43
CA CYS A 206 -8.01 -9.55 -7.35
C CYS A 206 -6.59 -9.62 -6.78
N ASP A 207 -5.84 -8.53 -6.88
CA ASP A 207 -4.44 -8.45 -6.46
C ASP A 207 -4.29 -7.80 -5.09
N ASP A 208 -5.20 -6.90 -4.72
CA ASP A 208 -5.23 -6.29 -3.39
C ASP A 208 -6.66 -5.89 -3.00
N ILE A 209 -6.91 -5.83 -1.69
CA ILE A 209 -8.19 -5.40 -1.12
C ILE A 209 -7.91 -4.48 0.07
N LEU A 210 -8.65 -3.38 0.13
CA LEU A 210 -8.70 -2.49 1.27
C LEU A 210 -10.15 -2.45 1.80
N LYS A 211 -10.33 -2.71 3.09
CA LYS A 211 -11.65 -2.75 3.73
C LYS A 211 -11.76 -1.69 4.80
N MET A 212 -12.96 -1.13 4.91
CA MET A 212 -13.34 -0.18 5.94
C MET A 212 -14.64 -0.62 6.57
N ASN A 213 -14.67 -0.60 7.90
CA ASN A 213 -15.85 -0.97 8.67
C ASN A 213 -16.12 0.12 9.69
N TYR A 214 -17.31 0.66 9.65
CA TYR A 214 -17.79 1.69 10.56
C TYR A 214 -18.97 1.16 11.36
N GLU A 215 -19.21 1.78 12.51
CA GLU A 215 -20.37 1.50 13.34
C GLU A 215 -21.67 1.93 12.61
N CYS A 216 -22.80 1.77 13.27
CA CYS A 216 -24.06 2.10 12.65
C CYS A 216 -24.20 3.61 12.38
N ILE A 217 -24.93 3.92 11.29
CA ILE A 217 -25.34 5.28 10.98
C ILE A 217 -26.39 5.73 12.01
N LEU A 218 -26.23 6.94 12.54
CA LEU A 218 -27.16 7.52 13.50
C LEU A 218 -28.26 8.35 12.82
N PRO A 219 -29.39 8.60 13.51
CA PRO A 219 -30.38 9.56 13.06
C PRO A 219 -29.79 10.95 12.81
N PRO A 220 -30.46 11.82 12.02
CA PRO A 220 -29.98 13.18 11.77
C PRO A 220 -29.81 13.94 13.08
N VAL A 221 -28.80 14.81 13.14
CA VAL A 221 -28.59 15.67 14.31
C VAL A 221 -29.77 16.62 14.43
N SER A 222 -30.54 16.51 15.50
CA SER A 222 -31.67 17.44 15.75
C SER A 222 -31.09 18.84 15.97
N SER A 223 -31.35 19.77 15.07
CA SER A 223 -31.10 21.19 15.29
C SER A 223 -32.11 21.70 16.32
N TYR A 224 -31.67 21.85 17.57
CA TYR A 224 -32.40 22.60 18.58
C TYR A 224 -32.10 24.10 18.45
#